data_2ef9dc9bb5d4fbc4e977d87eb8faa6a2
#
_entry.id   2ef9dc9bb5d4fbc4e977d87eb8faa6a2
#
_cell.length_a   1.000
_cell.length_b   1.000
_cell.length_c   1.000
_cell.angle_alpha   90.00
_cell.angle_beta   90.00
_cell.angle_gamma   90.00
#
_symmetry.space_group_name_H-M   'P 1'
#
loop_
_entity.id
_entity.type
_entity.pdbx_description
1 polymer ?
#
loop_
_entity_poly.entity_id
_entity_poly.type
_entity_poly.pdbx_seq_one_letter_code
_entity_poly.pdbx_strand_id
1 'polypeptide(L)'
;MHYVLGVDGGNTKTIALVASLDGAILGAGRGGCGDIYNAPTSTEWRDSASAAIANVEYAVTSALDAAQIRPSDLVTSVFSMAGADWPEDFAYIQAAMEERGYGRTIYVQNDAMGVLHAGSSDDTGVSVVCGTGAATGARAPDGRTWHSSFWQDQAQGSTHLAQNALDVVYRSALGIEPPTSLTACFLDFFHLDTVEELLHLFTSRVQSHPRHVGRLTPLLLDEALSGDSVAIRIVQEHGVMLGKYALAAARKVGIEGSAFTLVLAGGVFRHPSQLLADTIVDCVRTTCPAVRPARCRFEPIIGVLFTALEAAKIVVDDDLLERLIPTIPGSALFKTAIDL
;
A
#
# COMPACT_ATOMS: atom_id res chain seq x y z
N MET A 1 -14.99 16.97 24.20
CA MET A 1 -14.83 17.09 22.74
C MET A 1 -14.78 15.68 22.18
N HIS A 2 -15.11 15.48 20.92
CA HIS A 2 -15.14 14.16 20.29
C HIS A 2 -14.16 14.14 19.11
N TYR A 3 -13.48 13.01 18.95
CA TYR A 3 -12.41 12.86 17.98
C TYR A 3 -12.56 11.55 17.21
N VAL A 4 -11.90 11.46 16.08
CA VAL A 4 -11.78 10.23 15.27
C VAL A 4 -10.33 9.80 15.16
N LEU A 5 -10.12 8.51 14.97
CA LEU A 5 -8.82 7.90 14.74
C LEU A 5 -8.85 7.15 13.39
N GLY A 6 -7.89 7.44 12.54
CA GLY A 6 -7.56 6.60 11.38
C GLY A 6 -6.22 5.90 11.60
N VAL A 7 -6.13 4.63 11.23
CA VAL A 7 -4.90 3.83 11.27
C VAL A 7 -4.72 3.11 9.94
N ASP A 8 -3.55 3.28 9.33
CA ASP A 8 -3.11 2.58 8.12
C ASP A 8 -1.92 1.67 8.49
N GLY A 9 -2.19 0.40 8.66
CA GLY A 9 -1.22 -0.62 9.06
C GLY A 9 -0.74 -1.44 7.86
N GLY A 10 0.43 -1.09 7.34
CA GLY A 10 1.02 -1.77 6.19
C GLY A 10 2.17 -2.72 6.56
N ASN A 11 2.72 -3.38 5.54
CA ASN A 11 3.86 -4.32 5.68
C ASN A 11 5.16 -3.68 6.17
N THR A 12 5.31 -2.37 6.06
CA THR A 12 6.58 -1.69 6.39
C THR A 12 6.44 -0.74 7.58
N LYS A 13 5.27 -0.15 7.73
CA LYS A 13 4.97 0.87 8.74
C LYS A 13 3.49 0.87 9.05
N THR A 14 3.17 1.37 10.23
CA THR A 14 1.82 1.76 10.65
C THR A 14 1.79 3.26 10.88
N ILE A 15 0.79 3.96 10.34
CA ILE A 15 0.54 5.38 10.58
C ILE A 15 -0.80 5.54 11.27
N ALA A 16 -0.85 6.34 12.33
CA ALA A 16 -2.07 6.70 13.03
C ALA A 16 -2.26 8.22 13.00
N LEU A 17 -3.47 8.68 12.73
CA LEU A 17 -3.85 10.09 12.79
C LEU A 17 -5.08 10.26 13.68
N VAL A 18 -5.02 11.23 14.59
CA VAL A 18 -6.15 11.69 15.39
C VAL A 18 -6.63 13.03 14.85
N ALA A 19 -7.93 13.15 14.59
CA ALA A 19 -8.53 14.39 14.13
C ALA A 19 -9.77 14.77 14.92
N SER A 20 -10.05 16.07 14.97
CA SER A 20 -11.33 16.61 15.44
C SER A 20 -12.44 16.34 14.41
N LEU A 21 -13.69 16.44 14.82
CA LEU A 21 -14.84 16.22 13.93
C LEU A 21 -15.00 17.32 12.86
N ASP A 22 -14.31 18.44 12.97
CA ASP A 22 -14.24 19.49 11.94
C ASP A 22 -13.09 19.26 10.92
N GLY A 23 -12.36 18.13 11.06
CA GLY A 23 -11.36 17.67 10.11
C GLY A 23 -9.91 18.02 10.44
N ALA A 24 -9.64 18.88 11.44
CA ALA A 24 -8.25 19.23 11.79
C ALA A 24 -7.51 18.03 12.39
N ILE A 25 -6.36 17.67 11.83
CA ILE A 25 -5.47 16.63 12.37
C ILE A 25 -4.71 17.23 13.56
N LEU A 26 -4.85 16.60 14.72
CA LEU A 26 -4.32 17.08 16.00
C LEU A 26 -3.09 16.29 16.47
N GLY A 27 -2.97 15.05 16.03
CA GLY A 27 -1.85 14.19 16.39
C GLY A 27 -1.58 13.13 15.35
N ALA A 28 -0.33 12.75 15.28
CA ALA A 28 0.15 11.73 14.35
C ALA A 28 1.16 10.81 15.05
N GLY A 29 1.11 9.54 14.71
CA GLY A 29 2.04 8.54 15.23
C GLY A 29 2.47 7.57 14.15
N ARG A 30 3.65 6.98 14.36
CA ARG A 30 4.23 6.00 13.43
C ARG A 30 4.74 4.79 14.21
N GLY A 31 4.34 3.60 13.79
CA GLY A 31 4.83 2.31 14.26
C GLY A 31 5.53 1.51 13.17
N GLY A 32 5.95 0.30 13.52
CA GLY A 32 6.50 -0.69 12.60
C GLY A 32 5.44 -1.38 11.73
N CYS A 33 5.76 -2.57 11.22
CA CYS A 33 4.87 -3.41 10.42
C CYS A 33 3.58 -3.73 11.18
N GLY A 34 2.43 -3.40 10.58
CA GLY A 34 1.10 -3.68 11.11
C GLY A 34 0.44 -4.93 10.52
N ASP A 35 1.13 -5.65 9.64
CA ASP A 35 0.64 -6.87 9.04
C ASP A 35 0.78 -8.06 10.00
N ILE A 36 -0.34 -8.66 10.38
CA ILE A 36 -0.37 -9.76 11.36
C ILE A 36 0.31 -11.04 10.88
N TYR A 37 0.57 -11.18 9.58
CA TYR A 37 1.29 -12.33 9.01
C TYR A 37 2.81 -12.07 8.90
N ASN A 38 3.22 -10.80 8.71
CA ASN A 38 4.58 -10.44 8.28
C ASN A 38 5.35 -9.59 9.28
N ALA A 39 4.75 -9.15 10.40
CA ALA A 39 5.46 -8.37 11.39
C ALA A 39 6.66 -9.16 11.98
N PRO A 40 7.86 -8.57 12.03
CA PRO A 40 9.04 -9.24 12.57
C PRO A 40 8.84 -9.61 14.04
N THR A 41 9.11 -10.88 14.36
CA THR A 41 9.06 -11.39 15.72
C THR A 41 10.31 -11.03 16.53
N SER A 42 10.19 -11.02 17.84
CA SER A 42 11.28 -10.75 18.80
C SER A 42 11.18 -11.66 20.00
N THR A 43 12.08 -11.50 20.97
CA THR A 43 11.99 -12.20 22.25
C THR A 43 10.75 -11.80 23.06
N GLU A 44 10.25 -10.58 22.87
CA GLU A 44 9.04 -10.06 23.51
C GLU A 44 7.78 -10.51 22.75
N TRP A 45 7.84 -10.48 21.41
CA TRP A 45 6.71 -10.83 20.53
C TRP A 45 7.06 -12.09 19.72
N ARG A 46 6.59 -13.24 20.18
CA ARG A 46 6.96 -14.55 19.61
C ARG A 46 6.23 -14.91 18.32
N ASP A 47 5.12 -14.22 18.04
CA ASP A 47 4.34 -14.38 16.80
C ASP A 47 4.12 -13.04 16.12
N SER A 48 3.94 -13.08 14.79
CA SER A 48 3.77 -11.88 13.96
C SER A 48 2.52 -11.09 14.31
N ALA A 49 1.42 -11.76 14.70
CA ALA A 49 0.18 -11.08 15.01
C ALA A 49 0.32 -10.20 16.26
N SER A 50 0.91 -10.74 17.34
CA SER A 50 1.20 -9.94 18.55
C SER A 50 2.16 -8.79 18.27
N ALA A 51 3.21 -9.01 17.44
CA ALA A 51 4.15 -7.97 17.06
C ALA A 51 3.47 -6.86 16.24
N ALA A 52 2.58 -7.23 15.30
CA ALA A 52 1.81 -6.26 14.52
C ALA A 52 0.91 -5.40 15.40
N ILE A 53 0.16 -6.02 16.32
CA ILE A 53 -0.72 -5.30 17.25
C ILE A 53 0.09 -4.35 18.14
N ALA A 54 1.28 -4.73 18.61
CA ALA A 54 2.15 -3.85 19.40
C ALA A 54 2.64 -2.65 18.57
N ASN A 55 2.96 -2.84 17.30
CA ASN A 55 3.31 -1.74 16.39
C ASN A 55 2.14 -0.78 16.14
N VAL A 56 0.92 -1.31 16.02
CA VAL A 56 -0.32 -0.50 15.92
C VAL A 56 -0.53 0.30 17.19
N GLU A 57 -0.44 -0.36 18.36
CA GLU A 57 -0.58 0.28 19.67
C GLU A 57 0.43 1.42 19.84
N TYR A 58 1.68 1.20 19.46
CA TYR A 58 2.71 2.24 19.53
C TYR A 58 2.37 3.45 18.65
N ALA A 59 1.89 3.23 17.42
CA ALA A 59 1.49 4.31 16.51
C ALA A 59 0.29 5.08 17.07
N VAL A 60 -0.73 4.37 17.56
CA VAL A 60 -1.95 4.99 18.13
C VAL A 60 -1.63 5.78 19.39
N THR A 61 -0.86 5.20 20.32
CA THR A 61 -0.48 5.88 21.56
C THR A 61 0.32 7.15 21.25
N SER A 62 1.28 7.08 20.31
CA SER A 62 2.05 8.25 19.88
C SER A 62 1.15 9.34 19.29
N ALA A 63 0.13 8.98 18.51
CA ALA A 63 -0.81 9.95 17.94
C ALA A 63 -1.70 10.59 19.01
N LEU A 64 -2.20 9.80 19.97
CA LEU A 64 -3.02 10.28 21.09
C LEU A 64 -2.22 11.21 22.01
N ASP A 65 -0.98 10.85 22.34
CA ASP A 65 -0.10 11.67 23.17
C ASP A 65 0.21 13.02 22.49
N ALA A 66 0.52 12.99 21.18
CA ALA A 66 0.74 14.20 20.41
C ALA A 66 -0.48 15.13 20.37
N ALA A 67 -1.68 14.55 20.32
CA ALA A 67 -2.94 15.27 20.36
C ALA A 67 -3.39 15.66 21.78
N GLN A 68 -2.76 15.11 22.83
CA GLN A 68 -3.20 15.22 24.22
C GLN A 68 -4.63 14.75 24.47
N ILE A 69 -5.00 13.61 23.84
CA ILE A 69 -6.34 13.04 23.85
C ILE A 69 -6.30 11.64 24.45
N ARG A 70 -7.32 11.27 25.21
CA ARG A 70 -7.47 9.92 25.78
C ARG A 70 -8.22 9.01 24.79
N PRO A 71 -7.97 7.68 24.80
CA PRO A 71 -8.74 6.72 24.00
C PRO A 71 -10.26 6.87 24.16
N SER A 72 -10.73 7.17 25.38
CA SER A 72 -12.16 7.36 25.70
C SER A 72 -12.82 8.56 25.01
N ASP A 73 -12.05 9.50 24.50
CA ASP A 73 -12.54 10.70 23.81
C ASP A 73 -12.77 10.44 22.31
N LEU A 74 -12.32 9.28 21.80
CA LEU A 74 -12.55 8.83 20.43
C LEU A 74 -14.00 8.33 20.28
N VAL A 75 -14.71 8.83 19.27
CA VAL A 75 -16.06 8.36 18.94
C VAL A 75 -16.03 7.23 17.91
N THR A 76 -15.13 7.33 16.94
CA THR A 76 -14.96 6.34 15.87
C THR A 76 -13.48 6.16 15.57
N SER A 77 -13.11 4.91 15.37
CA SER A 77 -11.77 4.53 14.94
C SER A 77 -11.86 3.55 13.78
N VAL A 78 -11.04 3.79 12.74
CA VAL A 78 -10.94 2.91 11.57
C VAL A 78 -9.52 2.41 11.45
N PHE A 79 -9.38 1.09 11.37
CA PHE A 79 -8.13 0.38 11.19
C PHE A 79 -8.13 -0.27 9.81
N SER A 80 -7.35 0.30 8.88
CA SER A 80 -7.14 -0.21 7.53
C SER A 80 -5.83 -0.99 7.54
N MET A 81 -5.90 -2.32 7.51
CA MET A 81 -4.79 -3.19 7.91
C MET A 81 -4.41 -4.15 6.79
N ALA A 82 -3.14 -4.17 6.43
CA ALA A 82 -2.54 -5.31 5.74
C ALA A 82 -2.69 -6.54 6.66
N GLY A 83 -3.00 -7.71 6.07
CA GLY A 83 -3.28 -8.91 6.85
C GLY A 83 -4.71 -8.99 7.44
N ALA A 84 -5.57 -8.00 7.22
CA ALA A 84 -7.02 -8.14 7.43
C ALA A 84 -7.63 -8.80 6.19
N ASP A 85 -7.49 -10.12 6.07
CA ASP A 85 -7.74 -10.87 4.85
C ASP A 85 -8.88 -11.88 5.00
N TRP A 86 -8.96 -12.56 6.12
CA TRP A 86 -9.98 -13.54 6.42
C TRP A 86 -10.91 -13.10 7.55
N PRO A 87 -12.14 -13.63 7.67
CA PRO A 87 -13.06 -13.28 8.75
C PRO A 87 -12.45 -13.36 10.15
N GLU A 88 -11.60 -14.34 10.39
CA GLU A 88 -10.87 -14.50 11.67
C GLU A 88 -9.84 -13.41 11.93
N ASP A 89 -9.21 -12.87 10.88
CA ASP A 89 -8.25 -11.76 11.00
C ASP A 89 -8.98 -10.47 11.42
N PHE A 90 -10.10 -10.18 10.74
CA PHE A 90 -10.95 -9.04 11.12
C PHE A 90 -11.40 -9.16 12.58
N ALA A 91 -11.86 -10.35 12.99
CA ALA A 91 -12.30 -10.59 14.36
C ALA A 91 -11.15 -10.43 15.38
N TYR A 92 -9.97 -10.94 15.05
CA TYR A 92 -8.78 -10.82 15.89
C TYR A 92 -8.35 -9.37 16.08
N ILE A 93 -8.20 -8.63 14.98
CA ILE A 93 -7.80 -7.21 15.03
C ILE A 93 -8.88 -6.39 15.75
N GLN A 94 -10.16 -6.60 15.44
CA GLN A 94 -11.29 -5.93 16.07
C GLN A 94 -11.24 -6.12 17.61
N ALA A 95 -11.13 -7.36 18.07
CA ALA A 95 -11.07 -7.68 19.49
C ALA A 95 -9.86 -7.03 20.19
N ALA A 96 -8.69 -7.06 19.53
CA ALA A 96 -7.48 -6.44 20.05
C ALA A 96 -7.61 -4.90 20.21
N MET A 97 -8.31 -4.23 19.31
CA MET A 97 -8.53 -2.78 19.37
C MET A 97 -9.63 -2.42 20.39
N GLU A 98 -10.66 -3.25 20.52
CA GLU A 98 -11.72 -3.11 21.55
C GLU A 98 -11.16 -3.27 22.97
N GLU A 99 -10.29 -4.25 23.19
CA GLU A 99 -9.62 -4.45 24.49
C GLU A 99 -8.83 -3.21 24.93
N ARG A 100 -8.25 -2.48 23.97
CA ARG A 100 -7.50 -1.23 24.21
C ARG A 100 -8.38 0.00 24.33
N GLY A 101 -9.67 -0.13 24.09
CA GLY A 101 -10.64 0.96 24.23
C GLY A 101 -10.44 2.10 23.25
N TYR A 102 -9.97 1.81 22.03
CA TYR A 102 -9.69 2.80 20.99
C TYR A 102 -10.97 3.33 20.31
N GLY A 103 -11.91 3.84 21.08
CA GLY A 103 -13.13 4.48 20.61
C GLY A 103 -14.41 3.71 20.96
N ARG A 104 -15.56 4.39 20.74
CA ARG A 104 -16.89 3.78 20.99
C ARG A 104 -17.32 2.86 19.85
N THR A 105 -16.91 3.19 18.63
CA THR A 105 -17.17 2.39 17.44
C THR A 105 -15.84 2.14 16.74
N ILE A 106 -15.52 0.88 16.49
CA ILE A 106 -14.29 0.45 15.85
C ILE A 106 -14.66 -0.28 14.57
N TYR A 107 -14.01 0.09 13.47
CA TYR A 107 -14.10 -0.58 12.18
C TYR A 107 -12.73 -1.08 11.76
N VAL A 108 -12.69 -2.32 11.28
CA VAL A 108 -11.51 -2.91 10.66
C VAL A 108 -11.82 -3.16 9.19
N GLN A 109 -10.90 -2.78 8.31
CA GLN A 109 -10.98 -3.04 6.87
C GLN A 109 -9.61 -3.44 6.33
N ASN A 110 -9.57 -4.04 5.14
CA ASN A 110 -8.33 -4.30 4.44
C ASN A 110 -7.67 -2.99 3.98
N ASP A 111 -6.33 -2.95 3.91
CA ASP A 111 -5.54 -1.75 3.58
C ASP A 111 -5.85 -1.16 2.19
N ALA A 112 -6.26 -1.98 1.21
CA ALA A 112 -6.69 -1.52 -0.10
C ALA A 112 -7.92 -0.58 -0.07
N MET A 113 -8.75 -0.65 0.98
CA MET A 113 -9.97 0.16 1.08
C MET A 113 -9.67 1.62 1.48
N GLY A 114 -8.69 1.85 2.37
CA GLY A 114 -8.27 3.21 2.72
C GLY A 114 -7.70 3.97 1.52
N VAL A 115 -7.00 3.25 0.64
CA VAL A 115 -6.48 3.81 -0.61
C VAL A 115 -7.59 4.25 -1.54
N LEU A 116 -8.66 3.46 -1.66
CA LEU A 116 -9.79 3.80 -2.51
C LEU A 116 -10.39 5.16 -2.11
N HIS A 117 -10.63 5.38 -0.83
CA HIS A 117 -11.20 6.64 -0.33
C HIS A 117 -10.21 7.82 -0.46
N ALA A 118 -8.89 7.59 -0.45
CA ALA A 118 -7.90 8.65 -0.69
C ALA A 118 -7.87 9.15 -2.14
N GLY A 119 -8.39 8.38 -3.08
CA GLY A 119 -8.35 8.69 -4.52
C GLY A 119 -9.70 8.81 -5.21
N SER A 120 -10.80 8.40 -4.57
CA SER A 120 -12.16 8.49 -5.09
C SER A 120 -13.01 9.39 -4.20
N SER A 121 -13.76 10.31 -4.81
CA SER A 121 -14.58 11.28 -4.06
C SER A 121 -15.84 10.67 -3.42
N ASP A 122 -16.26 9.51 -3.88
CA ASP A 122 -17.47 8.79 -3.43
C ASP A 122 -17.13 7.44 -2.77
N ASP A 123 -15.85 7.20 -2.47
CA ASP A 123 -15.33 5.95 -1.91
C ASP A 123 -15.76 4.70 -2.70
N THR A 124 -16.04 4.85 -4.01
CA THR A 124 -16.43 3.74 -4.89
C THR A 124 -15.45 3.56 -6.05
N GLY A 125 -15.38 2.34 -6.57
CA GLY A 125 -14.49 1.98 -7.67
C GLY A 125 -13.53 0.85 -7.34
N VAL A 126 -12.34 0.92 -7.93
CA VAL A 126 -11.27 -0.07 -7.75
C VAL A 126 -9.98 0.65 -7.35
N SER A 127 -9.29 0.14 -6.35
CA SER A 127 -7.93 0.56 -5.99
C SER A 127 -6.91 -0.51 -6.38
N VAL A 128 -5.76 -0.07 -6.92
CA VAL A 128 -4.58 -0.90 -7.15
C VAL A 128 -3.41 -0.25 -6.42
N VAL A 129 -2.94 -0.90 -5.39
CA VAL A 129 -1.77 -0.50 -4.61
C VAL A 129 -0.54 -1.23 -5.15
N CYS A 130 0.53 -0.50 -5.42
CA CYS A 130 1.84 -1.05 -5.75
C CYS A 130 2.91 -0.30 -4.93
N GLY A 131 3.17 -0.80 -3.74
CA GLY A 131 4.20 -0.34 -2.80
C GLY A 131 5.30 -1.38 -2.66
N THR A 132 5.72 -1.71 -1.44
CA THR A 132 6.61 -2.86 -1.16
C THR A 132 5.94 -4.17 -1.58
N GLY A 133 4.69 -4.37 -1.14
CA GLY A 133 3.75 -5.36 -1.66
C GLY A 133 2.73 -4.74 -2.61
N ALA A 134 1.72 -5.51 -2.99
CA ALA A 134 0.58 -5.02 -3.76
C ALA A 134 -0.74 -5.52 -3.16
N ALA A 135 -1.78 -4.70 -3.32
CA ALA A 135 -3.14 -5.05 -2.96
C ALA A 135 -4.11 -4.44 -3.98
N THR A 136 -5.21 -5.14 -4.22
CA THR A 136 -6.30 -4.66 -5.06
C THR A 136 -7.60 -4.72 -4.28
N GLY A 137 -8.33 -3.61 -4.24
CA GLY A 137 -9.61 -3.51 -3.55
C GLY A 137 -10.69 -2.95 -4.45
N ALA A 138 -11.95 -3.22 -4.13
CA ALA A 138 -13.08 -2.63 -4.84
C ALA A 138 -14.25 -2.38 -3.89
N ARG A 139 -15.00 -1.31 -4.15
CA ARG A 139 -16.28 -1.01 -3.50
C ARG A 139 -17.28 -0.56 -4.53
N ALA A 140 -18.46 -1.18 -4.51
CA ALA A 140 -19.60 -0.80 -5.33
C ALA A 140 -20.44 0.28 -4.64
N PRO A 141 -21.27 1.06 -5.38
CA PRO A 141 -22.17 2.07 -4.81
C PRO A 141 -23.20 1.50 -3.81
N ASP A 142 -23.50 0.21 -3.87
CA ASP A 142 -24.40 -0.46 -2.92
C ASP A 142 -23.68 -0.97 -1.64
N GLY A 143 -22.38 -0.66 -1.49
CA GLY A 143 -21.57 -0.99 -0.33
C GLY A 143 -20.89 -2.36 -0.38
N ARG A 144 -21.09 -3.18 -1.42
CA ARG A 144 -20.35 -4.43 -1.58
C ARG A 144 -18.87 -4.14 -1.75
N THR A 145 -18.03 -4.84 -1.00
CA THR A 145 -16.57 -4.73 -1.05
C THR A 145 -15.91 -6.06 -1.39
N TRP A 146 -14.72 -5.96 -1.96
CA TRP A 146 -13.83 -7.09 -2.19
C TRP A 146 -12.38 -6.62 -2.18
N HIS A 147 -11.48 -7.46 -1.70
CA HIS A 147 -10.03 -7.24 -1.73
C HIS A 147 -9.30 -8.51 -2.18
N SER A 148 -8.14 -8.33 -2.80
CA SER A 148 -7.41 -9.44 -3.41
C SER A 148 -6.74 -10.36 -2.40
N SER A 149 -6.21 -9.83 -1.30
CA SER A 149 -5.53 -10.63 -0.26
C SER A 149 -4.63 -11.70 -0.88
N PHE A 150 -4.68 -12.92 -0.37
CA PHE A 150 -3.93 -14.08 -0.88
C PHE A 150 -4.31 -14.55 -2.30
N TRP A 151 -5.40 -14.04 -2.89
CA TRP A 151 -5.72 -14.30 -4.29
C TRP A 151 -4.71 -13.64 -5.25
N GLN A 152 -4.03 -12.58 -4.81
CA GLN A 152 -3.03 -11.88 -5.60
C GLN A 152 -1.65 -12.49 -5.31
N ASP A 153 -1.34 -13.62 -5.95
CA ASP A 153 -0.06 -14.34 -5.83
C ASP A 153 1.01 -13.84 -6.82
N GLN A 154 0.60 -13.11 -7.83
CA GLN A 154 1.47 -12.50 -8.85
C GLN A 154 1.36 -10.97 -8.81
N ALA A 155 2.33 -10.29 -9.44
CA ALA A 155 2.40 -8.84 -9.48
C ALA A 155 2.37 -8.20 -8.08
N GLN A 156 3.22 -8.71 -7.19
CA GLN A 156 3.40 -8.27 -5.81
C GLN A 156 4.37 -7.08 -5.73
N GLY A 157 3.93 -5.87 -5.78
CA GLY A 157 4.66 -4.64 -5.49
C GLY A 157 6.12 -4.54 -6.02
N SER A 158 6.88 -3.64 -5.46
CA SER A 158 8.26 -3.35 -5.87
C SER A 158 9.21 -4.53 -5.67
N THR A 159 9.01 -5.31 -4.63
CA THR A 159 9.87 -6.49 -4.36
C THR A 159 9.78 -7.52 -5.49
N HIS A 160 8.58 -7.80 -5.96
CA HIS A 160 8.37 -8.77 -7.05
C HIS A 160 8.84 -8.21 -8.41
N LEU A 161 8.60 -6.91 -8.68
CA LEU A 161 9.15 -6.25 -9.88
C LEU A 161 10.67 -6.36 -9.93
N ALA A 162 11.35 -6.05 -8.83
CA ALA A 162 12.80 -6.12 -8.72
C ALA A 162 13.32 -7.55 -8.84
N GLN A 163 12.63 -8.53 -8.24
CA GLN A 163 13.00 -9.94 -8.34
C GLN A 163 12.91 -10.43 -9.80
N ASN A 164 11.83 -10.09 -10.50
CA ASN A 164 11.69 -10.42 -11.92
C ASN A 164 12.82 -9.82 -12.77
N ALA A 165 13.24 -8.59 -12.47
CA ALA A 165 14.36 -7.95 -13.14
C ALA A 165 15.70 -8.66 -12.87
N LEU A 166 15.98 -9.03 -11.61
CA LEU A 166 17.15 -9.83 -11.23
C LEU A 166 17.18 -11.17 -11.96
N ASP A 167 16.06 -11.88 -11.98
CA ASP A 167 15.96 -13.19 -12.64
C ASP A 167 16.23 -13.08 -14.15
N VAL A 168 15.81 -11.98 -14.77
CA VAL A 168 16.11 -11.72 -16.19
C VAL A 168 17.58 -11.39 -16.40
N VAL A 169 18.21 -10.62 -15.51
CA VAL A 169 19.66 -10.34 -15.56
C VAL A 169 20.46 -11.65 -15.50
N TYR A 170 20.11 -12.56 -14.59
CA TYR A 170 20.76 -13.87 -14.50
C TYR A 170 20.55 -14.72 -15.76
N ARG A 171 19.33 -14.76 -16.30
CA ARG A 171 19.03 -15.49 -17.54
C ARG A 171 19.68 -14.87 -18.76
N SER A 172 19.82 -13.54 -18.79
CA SER A 172 20.56 -12.84 -19.87
C SER A 172 22.03 -13.20 -19.88
N ALA A 173 22.69 -13.29 -18.71
CA ALA A 173 24.06 -13.73 -18.59
C ALA A 173 24.28 -15.17 -19.10
N LEU A 174 23.25 -16.02 -18.99
CA LEU A 174 23.25 -17.39 -19.51
C LEU A 174 22.86 -17.49 -21.00
N GLY A 175 22.51 -16.38 -21.65
CA GLY A 175 22.04 -16.36 -23.04
C GLY A 175 20.62 -16.93 -23.22
N ILE A 176 19.85 -17.10 -22.16
CA ILE A 176 18.45 -17.55 -22.17
C ILE A 176 17.51 -16.39 -22.51
N GLU A 177 17.80 -15.21 -22.00
CA GLU A 177 17.10 -13.97 -22.29
C GLU A 177 17.99 -13.02 -23.12
N PRO A 178 17.41 -12.06 -23.85
CA PRO A 178 18.20 -11.07 -24.58
C PRO A 178 19.10 -10.24 -23.65
N PRO A 179 20.20 -9.66 -24.16
CA PRO A 179 20.99 -8.67 -23.45
C PRO A 179 20.14 -7.48 -23.02
N THR A 180 20.42 -6.93 -21.82
CA THR A 180 19.70 -5.80 -21.24
C THR A 180 20.66 -4.85 -20.52
N SER A 181 20.37 -3.55 -20.56
CA SER A 181 21.09 -2.52 -19.81
C SER A 181 20.94 -2.68 -18.30
N LEU A 182 19.90 -3.38 -17.84
CA LEU A 182 19.71 -3.73 -16.41
C LEU A 182 20.94 -4.43 -15.83
N THR A 183 21.67 -5.23 -16.64
CA THR A 183 22.89 -5.92 -16.17
C THR A 183 23.93 -4.92 -15.67
N ALA A 184 24.32 -3.97 -16.51
CA ALA A 184 25.29 -2.93 -16.12
C ALA A 184 24.76 -2.08 -14.97
N CYS A 185 23.49 -1.68 -15.05
CA CYS A 185 22.83 -0.85 -14.03
C CYS A 185 22.85 -1.52 -12.64
N PHE A 186 22.55 -2.81 -12.52
CA PHE A 186 22.55 -3.53 -11.24
C PHE A 186 23.96 -3.80 -10.72
N LEU A 187 24.92 -4.11 -11.61
CA LEU A 187 26.32 -4.26 -11.22
C LEU A 187 26.87 -2.94 -10.65
N ASP A 188 26.63 -1.82 -11.33
CA ASP A 188 27.03 -0.49 -10.84
C ASP A 188 26.38 -0.14 -9.49
N PHE A 189 25.10 -0.45 -9.32
CA PHE A 189 24.38 -0.17 -8.08
C PHE A 189 24.96 -0.91 -6.86
N PHE A 190 25.43 -2.15 -7.05
CA PHE A 190 26.05 -2.94 -5.99
C PHE A 190 27.58 -2.86 -5.97
N HIS A 191 28.21 -2.10 -6.88
CA HIS A 191 29.66 -2.00 -7.05
C HIS A 191 30.33 -3.37 -7.28
N LEU A 192 29.76 -4.15 -8.20
CA LEU A 192 30.21 -5.49 -8.58
C LEU A 192 30.70 -5.51 -10.04
N ASP A 193 31.62 -6.43 -10.34
CA ASP A 193 32.20 -6.55 -11.67
C ASP A 193 31.50 -7.60 -12.55
N THR A 194 30.85 -8.60 -11.93
CA THR A 194 30.28 -9.75 -12.64
C THR A 194 28.87 -10.12 -12.16
N VAL A 195 28.11 -10.77 -13.04
CA VAL A 195 26.77 -11.28 -12.70
C VAL A 195 26.84 -12.43 -11.69
N GLU A 196 27.93 -13.19 -11.70
CA GLU A 196 28.21 -14.25 -10.73
C GLU A 196 28.35 -13.67 -9.32
N GLU A 197 29.02 -12.52 -9.17
CA GLU A 197 29.12 -11.82 -7.87
C GLU A 197 27.75 -11.30 -7.44
N LEU A 198 26.95 -10.76 -8.36
CA LEU A 198 25.59 -10.34 -8.09
C LEU A 198 24.70 -11.52 -7.63
N LEU A 199 24.79 -12.66 -8.31
CA LEU A 199 24.09 -13.87 -7.92
C LEU A 199 24.55 -14.36 -6.54
N HIS A 200 25.87 -14.36 -6.29
CA HIS A 200 26.45 -14.75 -4.99
C HIS A 200 25.98 -13.84 -3.87
N LEU A 201 25.87 -12.52 -4.10
CA LEU A 201 25.35 -11.55 -3.12
C LEU A 201 23.95 -11.91 -2.63
N PHE A 202 23.08 -12.43 -3.50
CA PHE A 202 21.68 -12.78 -3.16
C PHE A 202 21.48 -14.25 -2.75
N THR A 203 22.48 -15.12 -2.93
CA THR A 203 22.34 -16.56 -2.67
C THR A 203 23.33 -17.12 -1.66
N SER A 204 24.32 -16.33 -1.22
CA SER A 204 25.31 -16.76 -0.24
C SER A 204 24.68 -17.08 1.11
N ARG A 205 24.95 -18.26 1.65
CA ARG A 205 24.54 -18.63 3.02
C ARG A 205 25.39 -18.01 4.14
N VAL A 206 26.50 -17.38 3.79
CA VAL A 206 27.50 -16.88 4.75
C VAL A 206 27.45 -15.37 4.90
N GLN A 207 26.97 -14.67 3.86
CA GLN A 207 26.85 -13.23 3.85
C GLN A 207 25.39 -12.81 4.14
N SER A 208 25.22 -11.64 4.75
CA SER A 208 23.87 -11.06 4.88
C SER A 208 23.40 -10.59 3.52
N HIS A 209 22.24 -11.08 3.09
CA HIS A 209 21.64 -10.65 1.83
C HIS A 209 21.14 -9.20 1.92
N PRO A 210 21.11 -8.47 0.79
CA PRO A 210 20.44 -7.17 0.73
C PRO A 210 18.99 -7.32 1.17
N ARG A 211 18.61 -6.60 2.24
CA ARG A 211 17.28 -6.74 2.85
C ARG A 211 16.14 -6.18 1.99
N HIS A 212 16.45 -5.38 0.98
CA HIS A 212 15.46 -4.62 0.23
C HIS A 212 15.75 -4.70 -1.27
N VAL A 213 15.47 -5.86 -1.87
CA VAL A 213 15.57 -6.04 -3.33
C VAL A 213 14.71 -5.02 -4.10
N GLY A 214 13.59 -4.59 -3.52
CA GLY A 214 12.71 -3.56 -4.09
C GLY A 214 13.38 -2.23 -4.42
N ARG A 215 14.60 -1.95 -3.89
CA ARG A 215 15.42 -0.79 -4.28
C ARG A 215 15.89 -0.83 -5.74
N LEU A 216 15.83 -1.97 -6.39
CA LEU A 216 16.12 -2.11 -7.81
C LEU A 216 14.94 -1.69 -8.71
N THR A 217 13.74 -1.54 -8.15
CA THR A 217 12.55 -1.16 -8.94
C THR A 217 12.67 0.22 -9.59
N PRO A 218 13.15 1.28 -8.92
CA PRO A 218 13.39 2.55 -9.60
C PRO A 218 14.33 2.41 -10.80
N LEU A 219 15.40 1.64 -10.66
CA LEU A 219 16.36 1.40 -11.74
C LEU A 219 15.73 0.65 -12.93
N LEU A 220 14.90 -0.35 -12.66
CA LEU A 220 14.12 -1.03 -13.68
C LEU A 220 13.22 -0.05 -14.44
N LEU A 221 12.55 0.86 -13.73
CA LEU A 221 11.67 1.84 -14.35
C LEU A 221 12.43 2.91 -15.12
N ASP A 222 13.64 3.30 -14.68
CA ASP A 222 14.54 4.20 -15.40
C ASP A 222 15.03 3.56 -16.70
N GLU A 223 15.47 2.28 -16.68
CA GLU A 223 15.90 1.56 -17.88
C GLU A 223 14.74 1.35 -18.85
N ALA A 224 13.53 1.08 -18.36
CA ALA A 224 12.34 1.02 -19.20
C ALA A 224 12.02 2.38 -19.85
N LEU A 225 12.17 3.48 -19.10
CA LEU A 225 12.00 4.84 -19.63
C LEU A 225 13.08 5.21 -20.66
N SER A 226 14.29 4.68 -20.49
CA SER A 226 15.43 4.84 -21.41
C SER A 226 15.30 3.99 -22.69
N GLY A 227 14.31 3.07 -22.74
CA GLY A 227 13.98 2.29 -23.94
C GLY A 227 14.54 0.87 -23.95
N ASP A 228 15.07 0.34 -22.83
CA ASP A 228 15.45 -1.07 -22.75
C ASP A 228 14.21 -1.96 -22.93
N SER A 229 14.21 -2.76 -23.99
CA SER A 229 13.05 -3.57 -24.38
C SER A 229 12.71 -4.68 -23.37
N VAL A 230 13.71 -5.17 -22.65
CA VAL A 230 13.55 -6.19 -21.61
C VAL A 230 12.93 -5.56 -20.37
N ALA A 231 13.41 -4.40 -19.94
CA ALA A 231 12.84 -3.65 -18.84
C ALA A 231 11.39 -3.25 -19.13
N ILE A 232 11.10 -2.76 -20.34
CA ILE A 232 9.73 -2.44 -20.78
C ILE A 232 8.83 -3.67 -20.66
N ARG A 233 9.27 -4.83 -21.17
CA ARG A 233 8.49 -6.07 -21.11
C ARG A 233 8.17 -6.46 -19.67
N ILE A 234 9.14 -6.43 -18.76
CA ILE A 234 8.94 -6.78 -17.34
C ILE A 234 7.86 -5.89 -16.72
N VAL A 235 7.94 -4.57 -16.93
CA VAL A 235 6.96 -3.61 -16.38
C VAL A 235 5.57 -3.82 -17.00
N GLN A 236 5.48 -4.09 -18.30
CA GLN A 236 4.22 -4.36 -18.99
C GLN A 236 3.56 -5.66 -18.51
N GLU A 237 4.31 -6.76 -18.42
CA GLU A 237 3.79 -8.03 -17.91
C GLU A 237 3.22 -7.87 -16.50
N HIS A 238 3.93 -7.15 -15.64
CA HIS A 238 3.47 -6.84 -14.28
C HIS A 238 2.21 -5.96 -14.29
N GLY A 239 2.17 -4.93 -15.13
CA GLY A 239 1.02 -4.03 -15.28
C GLY A 239 -0.23 -4.74 -15.79
N VAL A 240 -0.08 -5.64 -16.77
CA VAL A 240 -1.18 -6.48 -17.28
C VAL A 240 -1.77 -7.35 -16.17
N MET A 241 -0.92 -7.94 -15.31
CA MET A 241 -1.42 -8.76 -14.19
C MET A 241 -2.15 -7.91 -13.16
N LEU A 242 -1.64 -6.73 -12.79
CA LEU A 242 -2.35 -5.80 -11.90
C LEU A 242 -3.69 -5.36 -12.52
N GLY A 243 -3.74 -5.10 -13.83
CA GLY A 243 -4.97 -4.79 -14.56
C GLY A 243 -6.00 -5.93 -14.51
N LYS A 244 -5.55 -7.19 -14.62
CA LYS A 244 -6.41 -8.37 -14.48
C LYS A 244 -6.99 -8.50 -13.05
N TYR A 245 -6.20 -8.22 -12.00
CA TYR A 245 -6.72 -8.18 -10.63
C TYR A 245 -7.73 -7.05 -10.44
N ALA A 246 -7.50 -5.88 -11.04
CA ALA A 246 -8.47 -4.79 -11.03
C ALA A 246 -9.81 -5.17 -11.69
N LEU A 247 -9.76 -5.85 -12.85
CA LEU A 247 -10.96 -6.39 -13.51
C LEU A 247 -11.65 -7.46 -12.65
N ALA A 248 -10.88 -8.34 -12.01
CA ALA A 248 -11.45 -9.34 -11.11
C ALA A 248 -12.16 -8.67 -9.91
N ALA A 249 -11.56 -7.64 -9.33
CA ALA A 249 -12.14 -6.85 -8.25
C ALA A 249 -13.46 -6.18 -8.69
N ALA A 250 -13.46 -5.51 -9.85
CA ALA A 250 -14.67 -4.90 -10.42
C ALA A 250 -15.79 -5.92 -10.63
N ARG A 251 -15.46 -7.12 -11.14
CA ARG A 251 -16.40 -8.22 -11.34
C ARG A 251 -16.97 -8.73 -10.01
N LYS A 252 -16.13 -8.90 -9.00
CA LYS A 252 -16.51 -9.40 -7.66
C LYS A 252 -17.54 -8.51 -6.98
N VAL A 253 -17.44 -7.20 -7.16
CA VAL A 253 -18.43 -6.25 -6.61
C VAL A 253 -19.53 -5.86 -7.61
N GLY A 254 -19.48 -6.36 -8.85
CA GLY A 254 -20.54 -6.18 -9.84
C GLY A 254 -20.54 -4.83 -10.55
N ILE A 255 -19.37 -4.17 -10.67
CA ILE A 255 -19.21 -2.90 -11.41
C ILE A 255 -18.44 -3.07 -12.73
N GLU A 256 -18.08 -4.31 -13.11
CA GLU A 256 -17.44 -4.59 -14.39
C GLU A 256 -18.33 -4.11 -15.54
N GLY A 257 -17.72 -3.44 -16.53
CA GLY A 257 -18.44 -2.84 -17.66
C GLY A 257 -19.12 -1.50 -17.37
N SER A 258 -19.20 -1.07 -16.11
CA SER A 258 -19.71 0.27 -15.76
C SER A 258 -18.58 1.32 -15.76
N ALA A 259 -18.95 2.59 -15.62
CA ALA A 259 -18.01 3.65 -15.34
C ALA A 259 -17.66 3.64 -13.84
N PHE A 260 -16.37 3.51 -13.52
CA PHE A 260 -15.87 3.60 -12.14
C PHE A 260 -14.52 4.30 -12.07
N THR A 261 -14.13 4.73 -10.87
CA THR A 261 -12.80 5.29 -10.61
C THR A 261 -11.81 4.17 -10.36
N LEU A 262 -10.67 4.16 -11.11
CA LEU A 262 -9.54 3.27 -10.89
C LEU A 262 -8.42 4.05 -10.18
N VAL A 263 -8.27 3.84 -8.89
CA VAL A 263 -7.27 4.52 -8.06
C VAL A 263 -5.96 3.75 -8.09
N LEU A 264 -4.87 4.42 -8.52
CA LEU A 264 -3.52 3.86 -8.52
C LEU A 264 -2.70 4.53 -7.43
N ALA A 265 -2.17 3.73 -6.49
CA ALA A 265 -1.43 4.22 -5.33
C ALA A 265 -0.24 3.34 -4.95
N GLY A 266 0.64 3.86 -4.12
CA GLY A 266 1.86 3.21 -3.65
C GLY A 266 3.14 3.80 -4.26
N GLY A 267 4.28 3.44 -3.65
CA GLY A 267 5.58 4.04 -3.96
C GLY A 267 6.03 3.89 -5.41
N VAL A 268 5.70 2.75 -6.04
CA VAL A 268 6.07 2.48 -7.44
C VAL A 268 5.45 3.50 -8.40
N PHE A 269 4.23 3.96 -8.12
CA PHE A 269 3.56 4.96 -8.96
C PHE A 269 4.05 6.40 -8.73
N ARG A 270 4.94 6.65 -7.78
CA ARG A 270 5.59 7.96 -7.60
C ARG A 270 6.75 8.17 -8.58
N HIS A 271 7.21 7.10 -9.22
CA HIS A 271 8.24 7.18 -10.25
C HIS A 271 7.73 7.97 -11.47
N PRO A 272 8.60 8.76 -12.16
CA PRO A 272 8.21 9.54 -13.35
C PRO A 272 7.67 8.69 -14.51
N SER A 273 8.15 7.44 -14.66
CA SER A 273 7.64 6.52 -15.70
C SER A 273 6.15 6.25 -15.51
N GLN A 274 5.36 6.48 -16.56
CA GLN A 274 3.93 6.17 -16.58
C GLN A 274 3.64 4.75 -17.09
N LEU A 275 4.66 4.02 -17.55
CA LEU A 275 4.51 2.75 -18.26
C LEU A 275 3.65 1.73 -17.48
N LEU A 276 3.93 1.56 -16.18
CA LEU A 276 3.15 0.65 -15.33
C LEU A 276 1.69 1.07 -15.23
N ALA A 277 1.46 2.36 -14.99
CA ALA A 277 0.12 2.89 -14.83
C ALA A 277 -0.70 2.81 -16.12
N ASP A 278 -0.09 3.20 -17.24
CA ASP A 278 -0.74 3.16 -18.55
C ASP A 278 -1.07 1.72 -18.93
N THR A 279 -0.17 0.78 -18.68
CA THR A 279 -0.40 -0.66 -18.94
C THR A 279 -1.59 -1.20 -18.13
N ILE A 280 -1.70 -0.84 -16.84
CA ILE A 280 -2.85 -1.22 -15.99
C ILE A 280 -4.15 -0.65 -16.57
N VAL A 281 -4.16 0.66 -16.87
CA VAL A 281 -5.33 1.36 -17.39
C VAL A 281 -5.76 0.77 -18.74
N ASP A 282 -4.84 0.52 -19.64
CA ASP A 282 -5.12 -0.06 -20.95
C ASP A 282 -5.67 -1.48 -20.82
N CYS A 283 -5.12 -2.29 -19.91
CA CYS A 283 -5.67 -3.61 -19.61
C CYS A 283 -7.11 -3.50 -19.11
N VAL A 284 -7.40 -2.60 -18.18
CA VAL A 284 -8.77 -2.42 -17.65
C VAL A 284 -9.73 -1.89 -18.71
N ARG A 285 -9.28 -0.97 -19.57
CA ARG A 285 -10.09 -0.40 -20.67
C ARG A 285 -10.56 -1.43 -21.70
N THR A 286 -9.86 -2.55 -21.84
CA THR A 286 -10.30 -3.63 -22.74
C THR A 286 -11.72 -4.13 -22.42
N THR A 287 -12.10 -4.11 -21.14
CA THR A 287 -13.41 -4.59 -20.65
C THR A 287 -14.26 -3.44 -20.11
N CYS A 288 -13.64 -2.41 -19.54
CA CYS A 288 -14.29 -1.26 -18.90
C CYS A 288 -13.85 0.04 -19.59
N PRO A 289 -14.31 0.34 -20.82
CA PRO A 289 -13.80 1.49 -21.59
C PRO A 289 -14.08 2.85 -20.93
N ALA A 290 -15.10 2.93 -20.06
CA ALA A 290 -15.47 4.14 -19.33
C ALA A 290 -14.76 4.30 -17.98
N VAL A 291 -13.72 3.49 -17.70
CA VAL A 291 -12.91 3.63 -16.48
C VAL A 291 -12.22 4.98 -16.41
N ARG A 292 -12.24 5.60 -15.23
CA ARG A 292 -11.59 6.87 -14.95
C ARG A 292 -10.37 6.63 -14.06
N PRO A 293 -9.14 6.64 -14.62
CA PRO A 293 -7.94 6.49 -13.80
C PRO A 293 -7.74 7.73 -12.92
N ALA A 294 -7.37 7.49 -11.67
CA ALA A 294 -7.04 8.53 -10.70
C ALA A 294 -5.76 8.16 -9.96
N ARG A 295 -4.96 9.16 -9.61
CA ARG A 295 -3.87 9.03 -8.63
C ARG A 295 -4.40 9.46 -7.28
N CYS A 296 -3.94 8.83 -6.21
CA CYS A 296 -4.26 9.32 -4.88
C CYS A 296 -3.80 10.77 -4.72
N ARG A 297 -4.74 11.64 -4.35
CA ARG A 297 -4.46 13.01 -3.98
C ARG A 297 -3.73 13.10 -2.64
N PHE A 298 -4.01 12.15 -1.77
CA PHE A 298 -3.51 12.08 -0.40
C PHE A 298 -2.81 10.75 -0.12
N GLU A 299 -2.05 10.68 0.97
CA GLU A 299 -1.56 9.42 1.50
C GLU A 299 -2.74 8.51 1.95
N PRO A 300 -2.62 7.18 1.86
CA PRO A 300 -3.69 6.23 2.20
C PRO A 300 -4.36 6.50 3.55
N ILE A 301 -3.57 6.84 4.57
CA ILE A 301 -4.07 7.16 5.91
C ILE A 301 -5.10 8.30 5.94
N ILE A 302 -5.02 9.25 5.01
CA ILE A 302 -6.03 10.33 4.92
C ILE A 302 -7.36 9.76 4.44
N GLY A 303 -7.36 8.80 3.50
CA GLY A 303 -8.58 8.10 3.11
C GLY A 303 -9.18 7.28 4.27
N VAL A 304 -8.33 6.66 5.10
CA VAL A 304 -8.79 5.99 6.32
C VAL A 304 -9.42 6.99 7.30
N LEU A 305 -8.84 8.19 7.41
CA LEU A 305 -9.40 9.25 8.25
C LEU A 305 -10.75 9.75 7.73
N PHE A 306 -10.93 9.85 6.39
CA PHE A 306 -12.23 10.16 5.79
C PHE A 306 -13.27 9.10 6.16
N THR A 307 -12.93 7.83 6.05
CA THR A 307 -13.81 6.73 6.47
C THR A 307 -14.19 6.86 7.96
N ALA A 308 -13.26 7.26 8.82
CA ALA A 308 -13.54 7.47 10.25
C ALA A 308 -14.49 8.66 10.52
N LEU A 309 -14.31 9.76 9.77
CA LEU A 309 -15.20 10.94 9.84
C LEU A 309 -16.60 10.60 9.36
N GLU A 310 -16.74 9.92 8.22
CA GLU A 310 -18.05 9.52 7.66
C GLU A 310 -18.77 8.52 8.59
N ALA A 311 -18.04 7.58 9.19
CA ALA A 311 -18.59 6.67 10.18
C ALA A 311 -19.06 7.41 11.45
N ALA A 312 -18.43 8.57 11.77
CA ALA A 312 -18.90 9.49 12.79
C ALA A 312 -20.03 10.44 12.30
N LYS A 313 -20.56 10.22 11.08
CA LYS A 313 -21.64 11.02 10.44
C LYS A 313 -21.21 12.43 10.07
N ILE A 314 -19.94 12.65 9.81
CA ILE A 314 -19.39 13.90 9.30
C ILE A 314 -19.25 13.77 7.78
N VAL A 315 -19.72 14.75 7.04
CA VAL A 315 -19.59 14.83 5.58
C VAL A 315 -18.19 15.34 5.26
N VAL A 316 -17.47 14.63 4.38
CA VAL A 316 -16.16 15.06 3.87
C VAL A 316 -16.40 15.96 2.64
N ASP A 317 -16.55 17.25 2.88
CA ASP A 317 -16.77 18.28 1.87
C ASP A 317 -15.55 19.19 1.71
N ASP A 318 -15.65 20.16 0.80
CA ASP A 318 -14.56 21.11 0.53
C ASP A 318 -14.21 21.95 1.77
N ASP A 319 -15.20 22.33 2.58
CA ASP A 319 -14.99 23.11 3.82
C ASP A 319 -14.18 22.31 4.85
N LEU A 320 -14.44 21.00 4.96
CA LEU A 320 -13.66 20.10 5.82
C LEU A 320 -12.24 19.94 5.26
N LEU A 321 -12.08 19.78 3.94
CA LEU A 321 -10.78 19.65 3.30
C LEU A 321 -9.93 20.91 3.47
N GLU A 322 -10.51 22.10 3.44
CA GLU A 322 -9.81 23.36 3.70
C GLU A 322 -9.20 23.40 5.11
N ARG A 323 -9.85 22.80 6.10
CA ARG A 323 -9.33 22.71 7.46
C ARG A 323 -8.33 21.58 7.65
N LEU A 324 -8.54 20.45 6.96
CA LEU A 324 -7.70 19.27 7.07
C LEU A 324 -6.33 19.46 6.41
N ILE A 325 -6.31 19.97 5.16
CA ILE A 325 -5.09 20.05 4.34
C ILE A 325 -3.93 20.77 5.04
N PRO A 326 -4.12 21.94 5.69
CA PRO A 326 -3.03 22.63 6.38
C PRO A 326 -2.47 21.86 7.58
N THR A 327 -3.21 20.88 8.10
CA THR A 327 -2.83 20.09 9.29
C THR A 327 -2.23 18.73 8.94
N ILE A 328 -2.15 18.38 7.65
CA ILE A 328 -1.52 17.12 7.22
C ILE A 328 -0.05 17.10 7.66
N PRO A 329 0.40 16.05 8.34
CA PRO A 329 1.80 15.94 8.77
C PRO A 329 2.78 15.99 7.60
N GLY A 330 3.98 16.48 7.85
CA GLY A 330 5.03 16.57 6.84
C GLY A 330 5.41 15.19 6.27
N SER A 331 5.94 15.18 5.04
CA SER A 331 6.26 13.97 4.26
C SER A 331 7.19 12.98 4.98
N ALA A 332 7.99 13.42 5.95
CA ALA A 332 8.89 12.56 6.73
C ALA A 332 8.14 11.44 7.48
N LEU A 333 6.89 11.69 7.91
CA LEU A 333 6.05 10.69 8.57
C LEU A 333 5.77 9.50 7.63
N PHE A 334 5.61 9.75 6.34
CA PHE A 334 5.14 8.80 5.33
C PHE A 334 6.27 8.09 4.58
N LYS A 335 7.52 8.57 4.65
CA LYS A 335 8.65 7.96 3.94
C LYS A 335 8.96 6.56 4.44
N THR A 336 9.36 5.67 3.53
CA THR A 336 9.87 4.33 3.84
C THR A 336 11.37 4.25 3.51
N ALA A 337 12.04 3.19 3.96
CA ALA A 337 13.45 2.94 3.62
C ALA A 337 13.68 2.72 2.10
N ILE A 338 12.61 2.55 1.33
CA ILE A 338 12.64 2.43 -0.14
C ILE A 338 12.62 3.82 -0.80
N ASP A 339 12.11 4.83 -0.09
CA ASP A 339 12.01 6.22 -0.56
C ASP A 339 13.30 7.04 -0.26
N LEU A 340 14.33 6.40 0.27
CA LEU A 340 15.63 6.99 0.62
C LEU A 340 16.69 6.54 -0.44
#